data_07487feece0803789d0af0ed57c8a8f9
#
_entry.id   07487feece0803789d0af0ed57c8a8f9
#
_cell.length_a   1.000
_cell.length_b   1.000
_cell.length_c   1.000
_cell.angle_alpha   90.00
_cell.angle_beta   90.00
_cell.angle_gamma   90.00
#
_symmetry.space_group_name_H-M   'P 1'
#
loop_
_entity.id
_entity.type
_entity.pdbx_description
1 polymer ?
#
loop_
_entity_poly.entity_id
_entity_poly.type
_entity_poly.pdbx_seq_one_letter_code
_entity_poly.pdbx_strand_id
1 'polypeptide(L)'
;MKLITDLDMPTVRYPGGNFISSFNWEDSIGPIEERPTRLDLAWKTRETNEFGLNEYVKWCRKTNIEPMYAINLGTRGIDAARNILEYCNHPSGSYWSDLRIKHGYKEPHDIKMWCLGNEMDGEWQVGHKTATEYGRLVHEVAKSMRKFDSSLELIIAGSSNEAMPTYPDWEREILEHSYDSIDYIALHKYWTNYEKNTNSYLSSSVPLQEYISTVEGTINYVKAKKRSKKQHSQKEDKQHKNMREAAE
;
A
#
# COMPACT_ATOMS: atom_id res chain seq x y z
N MET A 1 0.93 -13.83 19.28
CA MET A 1 1.60 -12.56 19.62
C MET A 1 3.11 -12.74 19.72
N LYS A 2 3.65 -13.60 20.63
CA LYS A 2 5.09 -13.78 20.83
C LYS A 2 5.87 -14.03 19.52
N LEU A 3 5.46 -15.01 18.70
CA LEU A 3 6.14 -15.32 17.43
C LEU A 3 6.24 -14.13 16.47
N ILE A 4 5.19 -13.28 16.43
CA ILE A 4 5.16 -12.08 15.58
C ILE A 4 6.12 -11.02 16.12
N THR A 5 6.15 -10.84 17.43
CA THR A 5 7.10 -9.93 18.07
C THR A 5 8.55 -10.40 17.89
N ASP A 6 8.77 -11.73 17.97
CA ASP A 6 10.10 -12.33 17.77
C ASP A 6 10.60 -12.20 16.32
N LEU A 7 9.70 -12.02 15.34
CA LEU A 7 10.06 -11.76 13.93
C LEU A 7 10.55 -10.33 13.69
N ASP A 8 10.32 -9.41 14.62
CA ASP A 8 10.73 -7.99 14.56
C ASP A 8 10.36 -7.31 13.22
N MET A 9 9.13 -7.56 12.75
CA MET A 9 8.65 -6.98 11.50
C MET A 9 8.48 -5.46 11.65
N PRO A 10 9.09 -4.65 10.77
CA PRO A 10 9.01 -3.19 10.88
C PRO A 10 7.61 -2.66 10.54
N THR A 11 6.91 -3.29 9.59
CA THR A 11 5.59 -2.86 9.13
C THR A 11 4.77 -4.02 8.60
N VAL A 12 3.45 -3.88 8.60
CA VAL A 12 2.50 -4.81 7.98
C VAL A 12 1.46 -4.02 7.21
N ARG A 13 1.16 -4.46 5.98
CA ARG A 13 0.14 -3.85 5.13
C ARG A 13 -1.23 -4.48 5.36
N TYR A 14 -2.26 -3.65 5.54
CA TYR A 14 -3.66 -4.03 5.69
C TYR A 14 -4.54 -3.10 4.83
N PRO A 15 -5.73 -3.52 4.35
CA PRO A 15 -6.36 -4.84 4.49
C PRO A 15 -5.83 -5.90 3.53
N GLY A 16 -4.89 -5.59 2.66
CA GLY A 16 -4.24 -6.57 1.82
C GLY A 16 -4.28 -6.28 0.34
N GLY A 17 -4.04 -7.30 -0.49
CA GLY A 17 -3.84 -7.24 -1.92
C GLY A 17 -5.12 -6.97 -2.75
N ASN A 18 -5.52 -7.94 -3.58
CA ASN A 18 -6.65 -7.79 -4.51
C ASN A 18 -7.98 -7.46 -3.82
N PHE A 19 -8.14 -7.86 -2.58
CA PHE A 19 -9.27 -7.54 -1.72
C PHE A 19 -9.58 -6.04 -1.66
N ILE A 20 -8.53 -5.17 -1.57
CA ILE A 20 -8.73 -3.73 -1.37
C ILE A 20 -9.51 -3.06 -2.49
N SER A 21 -9.42 -3.56 -3.72
CA SER A 21 -9.98 -2.89 -4.91
C SER A 21 -11.52 -2.84 -4.92
N SER A 22 -12.19 -3.64 -4.08
CA SER A 22 -13.64 -3.61 -3.90
C SER A 22 -14.08 -3.39 -2.44
N PHE A 23 -13.13 -3.16 -1.55
CA PHE A 23 -13.39 -3.03 -0.11
C PHE A 23 -13.86 -1.62 0.29
N ASN A 24 -14.88 -1.57 1.14
CA ASN A 24 -15.32 -0.35 1.80
C ASN A 24 -14.79 -0.33 3.24
N TRP A 25 -13.88 0.56 3.53
CA TRP A 25 -13.27 0.65 4.86
C TRP A 25 -14.31 0.95 5.97
N GLU A 26 -15.39 1.65 5.62
CA GLU A 26 -16.49 1.98 6.52
C GLU A 26 -17.19 0.73 7.07
N ASP A 27 -17.21 -0.35 6.31
CA ASP A 27 -17.78 -1.63 6.71
C ASP A 27 -16.97 -2.32 7.84
N SER A 28 -15.73 -1.89 8.07
CA SER A 28 -14.78 -2.50 9.02
C SER A 28 -14.59 -1.72 10.32
N ILE A 29 -15.43 -0.73 10.58
CA ILE A 29 -15.37 0.10 11.80
C ILE A 29 -16.67 0.00 12.61
N GLY A 30 -16.65 0.50 13.86
CA GLY A 30 -17.80 0.42 14.76
C GLY A 30 -17.93 -0.94 15.45
N PRO A 31 -19.07 -1.18 16.14
CA PRO A 31 -19.35 -2.45 16.80
C PRO A 31 -19.35 -3.62 15.83
N ILE A 32 -18.71 -4.73 16.19
CA ILE A 32 -18.54 -5.90 15.29
C ILE A 32 -19.89 -6.45 14.85
N GLU A 33 -20.86 -6.49 15.74
CA GLU A 33 -22.21 -7.00 15.50
C GLU A 33 -23.04 -6.15 14.52
N GLU A 34 -22.63 -4.90 14.29
CA GLU A 34 -23.28 -3.97 13.35
C GLU A 34 -22.62 -3.98 11.97
N ARG A 35 -21.46 -4.64 11.83
CA ARG A 35 -20.71 -4.64 10.57
C ARG A 35 -21.35 -5.54 9.53
N PRO A 36 -21.51 -5.07 8.28
CA PRO A 36 -22.11 -5.89 7.23
C PRO A 36 -21.18 -7.02 6.79
N THR A 37 -21.75 -8.19 6.51
CA THR A 37 -21.05 -9.22 5.75
C THR A 37 -21.13 -8.88 4.26
N ARG A 38 -19.99 -8.85 3.58
CA ARG A 38 -19.88 -8.57 2.14
C ARG A 38 -19.40 -9.78 1.36
N LEU A 39 -19.67 -9.77 0.06
CA LEU A 39 -19.04 -10.69 -0.87
C LEU A 39 -17.68 -10.10 -1.29
N ASP A 40 -16.61 -10.81 -0.99
CA ASP A 40 -15.30 -10.51 -1.53
C ASP A 40 -15.22 -11.04 -2.97
N LEU A 41 -15.07 -10.12 -3.93
CA LEU A 41 -15.04 -10.45 -5.36
C LEU A 41 -13.69 -11.00 -5.81
N ALA A 42 -12.61 -10.70 -5.08
CA ALA A 42 -11.27 -11.18 -5.42
C ALA A 42 -11.13 -12.69 -5.13
N TRP A 43 -11.61 -13.12 -3.96
CA TRP A 43 -11.45 -14.50 -3.49
C TRP A 43 -12.75 -15.31 -3.51
N LYS A 44 -13.88 -14.68 -3.90
CA LYS A 44 -15.23 -15.30 -3.95
C LYS A 44 -15.64 -15.90 -2.59
N THR A 45 -15.30 -15.19 -1.52
CA THR A 45 -15.60 -15.56 -0.15
C THR A 45 -16.51 -14.53 0.51
N ARG A 46 -17.02 -14.85 1.68
CA ARG A 46 -17.76 -13.90 2.51
C ARG A 46 -16.76 -13.22 3.47
N GLU A 47 -16.74 -11.89 3.43
CA GLU A 47 -16.00 -11.07 4.39
C GLU A 47 -16.95 -10.62 5.50
N THR A 48 -16.68 -11.02 6.72
CA THR A 48 -17.51 -10.71 7.89
C THR A 48 -17.16 -9.38 8.55
N ASN A 49 -16.02 -8.79 8.18
CA ASN A 49 -15.50 -7.56 8.77
C ASN A 49 -15.23 -7.62 10.29
N GLU A 50 -15.16 -8.82 10.88
CA GLU A 50 -14.89 -9.00 12.32
C GLU A 50 -13.50 -8.48 12.73
N PHE A 51 -12.53 -8.58 11.81
CA PHE A 51 -11.21 -7.96 11.96
C PHE A 51 -11.13 -6.75 11.03
N GLY A 52 -11.27 -5.56 11.59
CA GLY A 52 -11.31 -4.32 10.85
C GLY A 52 -10.14 -3.39 11.13
N LEU A 53 -10.30 -2.14 10.71
CA LEU A 53 -9.28 -1.09 10.84
C LEU A 53 -8.82 -0.90 12.29
N ASN A 54 -9.75 -0.83 13.22
CA ASN A 54 -9.44 -0.56 14.62
C ASN A 54 -8.72 -1.74 15.30
N GLU A 55 -9.13 -2.97 14.98
CA GLU A 55 -8.48 -4.20 15.45
C GLU A 55 -7.06 -4.30 14.91
N TYR A 56 -6.87 -3.98 13.62
CA TYR A 56 -5.56 -3.95 12.97
C TYR A 56 -4.60 -2.96 13.65
N VAL A 57 -5.01 -1.71 13.86
CA VAL A 57 -4.16 -0.72 14.53
C VAL A 57 -3.84 -1.14 15.97
N LYS A 58 -4.83 -1.67 16.70
CA LYS A 58 -4.60 -2.20 18.06
C LYS A 58 -3.62 -3.37 18.06
N TRP A 59 -3.69 -4.24 17.06
CA TRP A 59 -2.75 -5.33 16.88
C TRP A 59 -1.33 -4.83 16.58
N CYS A 60 -1.17 -3.87 15.65
CA CYS A 60 0.12 -3.25 15.34
C CYS A 60 0.78 -2.64 16.58
N ARG A 61 0.01 -1.88 17.38
CA ARG A 61 0.52 -1.28 18.62
C ARG A 61 0.99 -2.33 19.63
N LYS A 62 0.25 -3.46 19.75
CA LYS A 62 0.63 -4.55 20.67
C LYS A 62 1.88 -5.31 20.24
N THR A 63 2.21 -5.29 18.98
CA THR A 63 3.36 -6.00 18.41
C THR A 63 4.53 -5.07 18.08
N ASN A 64 4.39 -3.78 18.34
CA ASN A 64 5.36 -2.73 17.99
C ASN A 64 5.67 -2.69 16.47
N ILE A 65 4.64 -2.92 15.66
CA ILE A 65 4.70 -2.88 14.19
C ILE A 65 4.09 -1.57 13.71
N GLU A 66 4.73 -0.89 12.76
CA GLU A 66 4.17 0.30 12.16
C GLU A 66 3.05 -0.07 11.17
N PRO A 67 1.84 0.52 11.29
CA PRO A 67 0.75 0.24 10.38
C PRO A 67 0.99 0.85 8.99
N MET A 68 0.82 0.04 7.94
CA MET A 68 0.77 0.47 6.55
C MET A 68 -0.63 0.17 6.01
N TYR A 69 -1.38 1.19 5.64
CA TYR A 69 -2.77 1.02 5.21
C TYR A 69 -2.92 1.19 3.69
N ALA A 70 -3.56 0.23 3.03
CA ALA A 70 -3.91 0.33 1.63
C ALA A 70 -5.32 0.92 1.46
N ILE A 71 -5.50 1.82 0.50
CA ILE A 71 -6.78 2.43 0.17
C ILE A 71 -7.34 1.91 -1.15
N ASN A 72 -8.66 1.86 -1.24
CA ASN A 72 -9.36 1.40 -2.43
C ASN A 72 -9.31 2.48 -3.53
N LEU A 73 -8.50 2.25 -4.57
CA LEU A 73 -8.50 3.05 -5.80
C LEU A 73 -9.05 2.28 -7.02
N GLY A 74 -9.59 1.09 -6.80
CA GLY A 74 -10.31 0.35 -7.82
C GLY A 74 -11.72 0.92 -8.03
N THR A 75 -12.58 0.75 -7.03
CA THR A 75 -13.99 1.20 -7.03
C THR A 75 -14.23 2.50 -6.28
N ARG A 76 -13.23 3.03 -5.55
CA ARG A 76 -13.31 4.26 -4.76
C ARG A 76 -12.24 5.25 -5.23
N GLY A 77 -12.12 6.37 -4.56
CA GLY A 77 -11.21 7.44 -4.97
C GLY A 77 -10.96 8.47 -3.88
N ILE A 78 -10.82 9.74 -4.26
CA ILE A 78 -10.37 10.86 -3.42
C ILE A 78 -11.20 11.00 -2.15
N ASP A 79 -12.52 10.91 -2.27
CA ASP A 79 -13.42 11.12 -1.13
C ASP A 79 -13.25 10.04 -0.06
N ALA A 80 -13.22 8.76 -0.45
CA ALA A 80 -12.99 7.66 0.48
C ALA A 80 -11.60 7.72 1.13
N ALA A 81 -10.57 8.09 0.37
CA ALA A 81 -9.20 8.26 0.87
C ALA A 81 -9.11 9.39 1.91
N ARG A 82 -9.78 10.53 1.65
CA ARG A 82 -9.85 11.63 2.59
C ARG A 82 -10.61 11.26 3.86
N ASN A 83 -11.74 10.57 3.73
CA ASN A 83 -12.60 10.21 4.85
C ASN A 83 -11.92 9.22 5.80
N ILE A 84 -11.22 8.20 5.27
CA ILE A 84 -10.47 7.27 6.12
C ILE A 84 -9.28 7.96 6.80
N LEU A 85 -8.60 8.88 6.10
CA LEU A 85 -7.50 9.64 6.68
C LEU A 85 -7.99 10.52 7.83
N GLU A 86 -9.15 11.18 7.67
CA GLU A 86 -9.80 11.98 8.72
C GLU A 86 -10.18 11.10 9.91
N TYR A 87 -10.78 9.92 9.67
CA TYR A 87 -11.11 8.96 10.71
C TYR A 87 -9.85 8.54 11.49
N CYS A 88 -8.77 8.21 10.80
CA CYS A 88 -7.56 7.69 11.42
C CYS A 88 -6.74 8.78 12.13
N ASN A 89 -6.57 9.94 11.52
CA ASN A 89 -5.49 10.86 11.91
C ASN A 89 -5.97 12.22 12.43
N HIS A 90 -7.25 12.60 12.20
CA HIS A 90 -7.73 13.87 12.75
C HIS A 90 -8.05 13.77 14.24
N PRO A 91 -7.64 14.74 15.07
CA PRO A 91 -7.83 14.64 16.52
C PRO A 91 -9.31 14.54 16.92
N SER A 92 -10.14 15.53 16.57
CA SER A 92 -11.54 15.61 16.92
C SER A 92 -12.21 16.82 16.24
N GLY A 93 -13.54 16.93 16.38
CA GLY A 93 -14.29 18.09 15.91
C GLY A 93 -14.71 18.01 14.44
N SER A 94 -14.59 16.85 13.82
CA SER A 94 -15.11 16.57 12.49
C SER A 94 -15.86 15.23 12.48
N TYR A 95 -16.70 15.03 11.47
CA TYR A 95 -17.59 13.86 11.43
C TYR A 95 -16.85 12.52 11.63
N TRP A 96 -15.79 12.27 10.86
CA TRP A 96 -15.08 11.00 10.92
C TRP A 96 -14.19 10.85 12.16
N SER A 97 -13.56 11.93 12.62
CA SER A 97 -12.78 11.89 13.86
C SER A 97 -13.65 11.66 15.09
N ASP A 98 -14.82 12.31 15.14
CA ASP A 98 -15.76 12.14 16.24
C ASP A 98 -16.41 10.76 16.20
N LEU A 99 -16.62 10.18 15.01
CA LEU A 99 -17.08 8.80 14.86
C LEU A 99 -16.03 7.81 15.41
N ARG A 100 -14.73 8.02 15.14
CA ARG A 100 -13.64 7.21 15.74
C ARG A 100 -13.72 7.27 17.29
N ILE A 101 -13.91 8.47 17.84
CA ILE A 101 -14.01 8.66 19.29
C ILE A 101 -15.25 7.92 19.83
N LYS A 102 -16.40 8.01 19.14
CA LYS A 102 -17.62 7.27 19.48
C LYS A 102 -17.39 5.76 19.46
N HIS A 103 -16.55 5.25 18.57
CA HIS A 103 -16.15 3.85 18.50
C HIS A 103 -15.14 3.44 19.60
N GLY A 104 -14.84 4.33 20.56
CA GLY A 104 -13.97 4.04 21.70
C GLY A 104 -12.48 4.33 21.50
N TYR A 105 -12.10 4.97 20.40
CA TYR A 105 -10.69 5.32 20.08
C TYR A 105 -10.50 6.84 20.19
N LYS A 106 -10.24 7.33 21.41
CA LYS A 106 -10.09 8.76 21.68
C LYS A 106 -8.94 9.38 20.90
N GLU A 107 -7.77 8.75 20.97
CA GLU A 107 -6.57 9.25 20.29
C GLU A 107 -6.58 8.87 18.81
N PRO A 108 -6.00 9.70 17.92
CA PRO A 108 -5.78 9.33 16.52
C PRO A 108 -5.00 8.02 16.38
N HIS A 109 -5.28 7.30 15.32
CA HIS A 109 -4.50 6.12 14.95
C HIS A 109 -3.11 6.50 14.42
N ASP A 110 -2.94 7.71 13.92
CA ASP A 110 -1.68 8.29 13.45
C ASP A 110 -0.94 7.40 12.45
N ILE A 111 -1.68 6.89 11.46
CA ILE A 111 -1.11 6.07 10.40
C ILE A 111 -0.32 6.97 9.44
N LYS A 112 0.96 6.69 9.24
CA LYS A 112 1.84 7.48 8.37
C LYS A 112 1.96 6.90 6.96
N MET A 113 2.01 5.58 6.82
CA MET A 113 2.21 4.90 5.55
C MET A 113 0.89 4.50 4.89
N TRP A 114 0.72 4.92 3.62
CA TRP A 114 -0.51 4.69 2.85
C TRP A 114 -0.20 4.16 1.46
N CYS A 115 -0.68 2.95 1.14
CA CYS A 115 -0.61 2.40 -0.21
C CYS A 115 -1.80 2.88 -1.03
N LEU A 116 -1.53 3.48 -2.18
CA LEU A 116 -2.52 4.07 -3.06
C LEU A 116 -3.03 3.04 -4.09
N GLY A 117 -3.80 2.06 -3.63
CA GLY A 117 -4.28 0.94 -4.42
C GLY A 117 -3.40 -0.31 -4.33
N ASN A 118 -3.68 -1.30 -5.18
CA ASN A 118 -2.97 -2.58 -5.29
C ASN A 118 -3.06 -3.12 -6.71
N GLU A 119 -1.93 -3.45 -7.36
CA GLU A 119 -1.85 -4.14 -8.66
C GLU A 119 -2.80 -3.55 -9.71
N MET A 120 -2.85 -2.24 -9.83
CA MET A 120 -3.85 -1.55 -10.64
C MET A 120 -3.68 -1.74 -12.15
N ASP A 121 -2.56 -2.31 -12.59
CA ASP A 121 -2.23 -2.74 -13.95
C ASP A 121 -2.82 -4.11 -14.30
N GLY A 122 -3.29 -4.88 -13.30
CA GLY A 122 -3.77 -6.24 -13.48
C GLY A 122 -5.25 -6.30 -13.88
N GLU A 123 -5.57 -6.97 -14.98
CA GLU A 123 -6.96 -7.16 -15.44
C GLU A 123 -7.84 -7.95 -14.45
N TRP A 124 -7.22 -8.66 -13.51
CA TRP A 124 -7.91 -9.36 -12.42
C TRP A 124 -8.43 -8.43 -11.32
N GLN A 125 -7.93 -7.19 -11.27
CA GLN A 125 -8.38 -6.21 -10.27
C GLN A 125 -9.75 -5.65 -10.61
N VAL A 126 -10.63 -5.59 -9.62
CA VAL A 126 -11.89 -4.85 -9.75
C VAL A 126 -11.56 -3.37 -9.93
N GLY A 127 -12.00 -2.81 -11.06
CA GLY A 127 -11.71 -1.41 -11.40
C GLY A 127 -10.25 -1.16 -11.77
N HIS A 128 -9.57 -2.16 -12.40
CA HIS A 128 -8.24 -1.99 -12.98
C HIS A 128 -8.21 -0.76 -13.91
N LYS A 129 -7.05 -0.20 -14.14
CA LYS A 129 -6.91 1.08 -14.85
C LYS A 129 -5.74 1.03 -15.83
N THR A 130 -5.81 1.87 -16.84
CA THR A 130 -4.62 2.23 -17.62
C THR A 130 -3.63 3.01 -16.76
N ALA A 131 -2.36 3.05 -17.14
CA ALA A 131 -1.34 3.80 -16.41
C ALA A 131 -1.68 5.29 -16.30
N THR A 132 -2.23 5.90 -17.36
CA THR A 132 -2.70 7.30 -17.33
C THR A 132 -3.82 7.51 -16.31
N GLU A 133 -4.86 6.68 -16.33
CA GLU A 133 -5.99 6.80 -15.40
C GLU A 133 -5.55 6.65 -13.95
N TYR A 134 -4.72 5.63 -13.69
CA TYR A 134 -4.21 5.38 -12.35
C TYR A 134 -3.27 6.48 -11.87
N GLY A 135 -2.29 6.87 -12.68
CA GLY A 135 -1.33 7.92 -12.34
C GLY A 135 -2.00 9.27 -12.05
N ARG A 136 -3.02 9.64 -12.82
CA ARG A 136 -3.81 10.84 -12.57
C ARG A 136 -4.65 10.73 -11.29
N LEU A 137 -5.29 9.60 -11.06
CA LEU A 137 -6.06 9.37 -9.83
C LEU A 137 -5.15 9.45 -8.60
N VAL A 138 -4.00 8.79 -8.63
CA VAL A 138 -3.00 8.85 -7.55
C VAL A 138 -2.54 10.28 -7.28
N HIS A 139 -2.26 11.06 -8.35
CA HIS A 139 -1.86 12.45 -8.18
C HIS A 139 -2.90 13.26 -7.38
N GLU A 140 -4.17 13.16 -7.72
CA GLU A 140 -5.22 13.93 -7.04
C GLU A 140 -5.52 13.40 -5.62
N VAL A 141 -5.47 12.08 -5.42
CA VAL A 141 -5.59 11.47 -4.09
C VAL A 141 -4.43 11.93 -3.20
N ALA A 142 -3.20 11.79 -3.67
CA ALA A 142 -2.01 12.19 -2.92
C ALA A 142 -2.02 13.70 -2.59
N LYS A 143 -2.40 14.54 -3.52
CA LYS A 143 -2.57 15.98 -3.32
C LYS A 143 -3.59 16.30 -2.22
N SER A 144 -4.72 15.58 -2.20
CA SER A 144 -5.73 15.71 -1.15
C SER A 144 -5.19 15.29 0.22
N MET A 145 -4.52 14.14 0.28
CA MET A 145 -3.93 13.61 1.51
C MET A 145 -2.81 14.52 2.05
N ARG A 146 -1.95 15.07 1.15
CA ARG A 146 -0.89 16.02 1.53
C ARG A 146 -1.42 17.36 2.07
N LYS A 147 -2.60 17.80 1.63
CA LYS A 147 -3.25 18.99 2.20
C LYS A 147 -3.73 18.75 3.62
N PHE A 148 -4.04 17.51 3.96
CA PHE A 148 -4.39 17.12 5.32
C PHE A 148 -3.15 17.01 6.21
N ASP A 149 -2.12 16.26 5.76
CA ASP A 149 -0.85 16.09 6.47
C ASP A 149 0.29 15.90 5.46
N SER A 150 1.21 16.85 5.41
CA SER A 150 2.37 16.82 4.52
C SER A 150 3.41 15.77 4.89
N SER A 151 3.37 15.24 6.12
CA SER A 151 4.32 14.25 6.63
C SER A 151 3.96 12.79 6.30
N LEU A 152 2.81 12.54 5.64
CA LEU A 152 2.42 11.20 5.24
C LEU A 152 3.43 10.58 4.27
N GLU A 153 3.56 9.27 4.34
CA GLU A 153 4.35 8.47 3.41
C GLU A 153 3.43 7.76 2.42
N LEU A 154 3.46 8.18 1.15
CA LEU A 154 2.54 7.73 0.12
C LEU A 154 3.24 6.78 -0.86
N ILE A 155 2.67 5.60 -1.04
CA ILE A 155 3.22 4.50 -1.82
C ILE A 155 2.33 4.25 -3.03
N ILE A 156 2.87 4.39 -4.26
CA ILE A 156 2.17 4.06 -5.50
C ILE A 156 2.40 2.58 -5.86
N ALA A 157 1.39 1.92 -6.41
CA ALA A 157 1.55 0.56 -6.92
C ALA A 157 2.28 0.58 -8.28
N GLY A 158 3.46 -0.02 -8.33
CA GLY A 158 4.14 -0.36 -9.57
C GLY A 158 3.50 -1.58 -10.24
N SER A 159 4.20 -2.14 -11.23
CA SER A 159 3.73 -3.34 -11.94
C SER A 159 3.50 -4.52 -10.99
N SER A 160 2.48 -5.30 -11.27
CA SER A 160 2.14 -6.51 -10.51
C SER A 160 3.23 -7.59 -10.58
N ASN A 161 4.05 -7.55 -11.62
CA ASN A 161 5.32 -8.27 -11.80
C ASN A 161 6.02 -7.79 -13.07
N GLU A 162 7.28 -8.19 -13.27
CA GLU A 162 8.09 -7.80 -14.44
C GLU A 162 7.65 -8.45 -15.76
N ALA A 163 6.76 -9.44 -15.73
CA ALA A 163 6.22 -10.08 -16.92
C ALA A 163 4.94 -9.43 -17.42
N MET A 164 4.45 -8.38 -16.76
CA MET A 164 3.27 -7.64 -17.22
C MET A 164 3.53 -7.02 -18.59
N PRO A 165 2.55 -7.09 -19.53
CA PRO A 165 2.71 -6.47 -20.86
C PRO A 165 2.96 -4.96 -20.81
N THR A 166 2.57 -4.31 -19.73
CA THR A 166 2.71 -2.87 -19.51
C THR A 166 4.06 -2.48 -18.87
N TYR A 167 4.81 -3.45 -18.36
CA TYR A 167 6.12 -3.22 -17.77
C TYR A 167 7.20 -2.97 -18.84
N PRO A 168 8.15 -2.01 -18.66
CA PRO A 168 8.29 -1.03 -17.58
C PRO A 168 7.62 0.32 -17.89
N ASP A 169 6.82 0.41 -18.95
CA ASP A 169 6.12 1.64 -19.32
C ASP A 169 5.09 2.07 -18.28
N TRP A 170 4.51 1.11 -17.56
CA TRP A 170 3.62 1.39 -16.43
C TRP A 170 4.27 2.30 -15.41
N GLU A 171 5.47 1.95 -14.93
CA GLU A 171 6.21 2.76 -13.96
C GLU A 171 6.51 4.15 -14.48
N ARG A 172 6.96 4.25 -15.74
CA ARG A 172 7.25 5.53 -16.37
C ARG A 172 6.03 6.44 -16.36
N GLU A 173 4.90 5.91 -16.84
CA GLU A 173 3.70 6.72 -17.05
C GLU A 173 3.04 7.13 -15.74
N ILE A 174 2.88 6.22 -14.78
CA ILE A 174 2.31 6.57 -13.47
C ILE A 174 3.18 7.60 -12.74
N LEU A 175 4.51 7.49 -12.84
CA LEU A 175 5.44 8.45 -12.26
C LEU A 175 5.43 9.80 -12.99
N GLU A 176 5.25 9.83 -14.30
CA GLU A 176 5.10 11.10 -15.02
C GLU A 176 3.91 11.93 -14.49
N HIS A 177 2.86 11.29 -14.02
CA HIS A 177 1.72 11.97 -13.40
C HIS A 177 1.91 12.33 -11.93
N SER A 178 2.56 11.46 -11.15
CA SER A 178 2.49 11.51 -9.68
C SER A 178 3.84 11.70 -8.97
N TYR A 179 4.97 11.79 -9.67
CA TYR A 179 6.33 11.78 -9.11
C TYR A 179 6.50 12.65 -7.86
N ASP A 180 6.09 13.92 -7.93
CA ASP A 180 6.29 14.87 -6.83
C ASP A 180 5.30 14.67 -5.67
N SER A 181 4.28 13.83 -5.86
CA SER A 181 3.18 13.62 -4.91
C SER A 181 3.36 12.37 -4.05
N ILE A 182 4.20 11.40 -4.46
CA ILE A 182 4.41 10.10 -3.78
C ILE A 182 5.83 9.99 -3.23
N ASP A 183 6.09 9.05 -2.34
CA ASP A 183 7.40 8.84 -1.72
C ASP A 183 8.03 7.51 -2.12
N TYR A 184 7.24 6.48 -2.35
CA TYR A 184 7.69 5.14 -2.67
C TYR A 184 6.91 4.55 -3.83
N ILE A 185 7.52 3.59 -4.51
CA ILE A 185 6.86 2.69 -5.45
C ILE A 185 6.93 1.26 -4.91
N ALA A 186 5.80 0.56 -4.90
CA ALA A 186 5.72 -0.84 -4.50
C ALA A 186 5.91 -1.73 -5.72
N LEU A 187 6.76 -2.74 -5.60
CA LEU A 187 6.99 -3.77 -6.60
C LEU A 187 6.51 -5.11 -6.06
N HIS A 188 5.88 -5.90 -6.91
CA HIS A 188 5.40 -7.23 -6.55
C HIS A 188 6.14 -8.31 -7.31
N LYS A 189 6.46 -9.40 -6.64
CA LYS A 189 7.11 -10.56 -7.23
C LYS A 189 6.65 -11.83 -6.52
N TYR A 190 6.28 -12.83 -7.31
CA TYR A 190 5.99 -14.17 -6.83
C TYR A 190 7.02 -15.16 -7.37
N TRP A 191 7.48 -16.05 -6.52
CA TRP A 191 8.35 -17.15 -6.91
C TRP A 191 7.61 -18.47 -6.74
N THR A 192 7.60 -19.26 -7.80
CA THR A 192 6.99 -20.59 -7.76
C THR A 192 7.97 -21.61 -8.34
N ASN A 193 8.19 -22.70 -7.63
CA ASN A 193 9.06 -23.78 -8.08
C ASN A 193 8.31 -24.73 -9.04
N TYR A 194 7.91 -24.23 -10.22
CA TYR A 194 7.18 -25.02 -11.24
C TYR A 194 8.00 -26.22 -11.73
N GLU A 195 9.31 -26.03 -11.90
CA GLU A 195 10.22 -27.07 -12.40
C GLU A 195 10.61 -28.08 -11.33
N LYS A 196 10.19 -27.88 -10.09
CA LYS A 196 10.61 -28.70 -8.92
C LYS A 196 12.13 -28.80 -8.79
N ASN A 197 12.85 -27.77 -9.23
CA ASN A 197 14.30 -27.64 -9.15
C ASN A 197 14.65 -26.65 -8.04
N THR A 198 15.14 -27.17 -6.93
CA THR A 198 15.47 -26.36 -5.74
C THR A 198 16.59 -25.35 -6.03
N ASN A 199 17.61 -25.72 -6.82
CA ASN A 199 18.71 -24.81 -7.14
C ASN A 199 18.23 -23.62 -8.00
N SER A 200 17.42 -23.88 -9.03
CA SER A 200 16.80 -22.84 -9.85
C SER A 200 15.91 -21.92 -9.01
N TYR A 201 15.11 -22.52 -8.11
CA TYR A 201 14.22 -21.75 -7.22
C TYR A 201 15.01 -20.87 -6.24
N LEU A 202 16.07 -21.38 -5.63
CA LEU A 202 16.91 -20.61 -4.70
C LEU A 202 17.68 -19.47 -5.40
N SER A 203 18.00 -19.62 -6.69
CA SER A 203 18.64 -18.56 -7.48
C SER A 203 17.65 -17.50 -8.03
N SER A 204 16.36 -17.65 -7.80
CA SER A 204 15.32 -16.74 -8.34
C SER A 204 15.37 -15.31 -7.78
N SER A 205 16.18 -15.03 -6.76
CA SER A 205 16.44 -13.68 -6.27
C SER A 205 17.27 -12.83 -7.24
N VAL A 206 18.06 -13.44 -8.14
CA VAL A 206 18.90 -12.71 -9.11
C VAL A 206 18.07 -11.83 -10.06
N PRO A 207 17.00 -12.35 -10.71
CA PRO A 207 16.11 -11.51 -11.52
C PRO A 207 15.41 -10.37 -10.76
N LEU A 208 15.25 -10.49 -9.45
CA LEU A 208 14.68 -9.40 -8.63
C LEU A 208 15.57 -8.17 -8.66
N GLN A 209 16.90 -8.35 -8.60
CA GLN A 209 17.83 -7.23 -8.65
C GLN A 209 17.74 -6.48 -9.98
N GLU A 210 17.58 -7.20 -11.08
CA GLU A 210 17.36 -6.60 -12.41
C GLU A 210 16.05 -5.83 -12.47
N TYR A 211 14.96 -6.40 -11.92
CA TYR A 211 13.66 -5.74 -11.82
C TYR A 211 13.76 -4.42 -11.04
N ILE A 212 14.38 -4.44 -9.87
CA ILE A 212 14.61 -3.26 -9.04
C ILE A 212 15.42 -2.21 -9.79
N SER A 213 16.55 -2.61 -10.40
CA SER A 213 17.44 -1.69 -11.12
C SER A 213 16.76 -1.03 -12.33
N THR A 214 15.90 -1.75 -13.02
CA THR A 214 15.11 -1.19 -14.15
C THR A 214 14.13 -0.13 -13.66
N VAL A 215 13.44 -0.40 -12.56
CA VAL A 215 12.50 0.59 -11.97
C VAL A 215 13.27 1.80 -11.41
N GLU A 216 14.42 1.62 -10.80
CA GLU A 216 15.31 2.71 -10.38
C GLU A 216 15.73 3.58 -11.57
N GLY A 217 16.12 2.96 -12.68
CA GLY A 217 16.43 3.65 -13.92
C GLY A 217 15.25 4.49 -14.42
N THR A 218 14.04 3.94 -14.35
CA THR A 218 12.79 4.61 -14.73
C THR A 218 12.47 5.79 -13.80
N ILE A 219 12.65 5.62 -12.49
CA ILE A 219 12.50 6.70 -11.50
C ILE A 219 13.47 7.85 -11.82
N ASN A 220 14.74 7.53 -12.09
CA ASN A 220 15.76 8.53 -12.42
C ASN A 220 15.46 9.25 -13.74
N TYR A 221 14.99 8.52 -14.75
CA TYR A 221 14.54 9.11 -16.01
C TYR A 221 13.41 10.14 -15.79
N VAL A 222 12.35 9.74 -15.07
CA VAL A 222 11.19 10.63 -14.81
C VAL A 222 11.62 11.83 -13.96
N LYS A 223 12.47 11.62 -12.95
CA LYS A 223 13.06 12.70 -12.15
C LYS A 223 13.76 13.75 -13.02
N ALA A 224 14.62 13.30 -13.93
CA ALA A 224 15.35 14.18 -14.84
C ALA A 224 14.39 14.90 -15.80
N LYS A 225 13.43 14.18 -16.40
CA LYS A 225 12.42 14.73 -17.31
C LYS A 225 11.59 15.84 -16.64
N LYS A 226 11.17 15.61 -15.39
CA LYS A 226 10.40 16.59 -14.60
C LYS A 226 11.27 17.68 -13.96
N ARG A 227 12.58 17.56 -14.01
CA ARG A 227 13.53 18.42 -13.28
C ARG A 227 13.22 18.52 -11.79
N SER A 228 12.70 17.42 -11.22
CA SER A 228 12.29 17.37 -9.82
C SER A 228 13.52 17.34 -8.91
N LYS A 229 13.41 18.05 -7.78
CA LYS A 229 14.41 18.03 -6.70
C LYS A 229 14.08 16.96 -5.65
N LYS A 230 12.91 16.32 -5.74
CA LYS A 230 12.49 15.28 -4.81
C LYS A 230 13.40 14.07 -4.93
N GLN A 231 13.77 13.48 -3.81
CA GLN A 231 14.43 12.19 -3.74
C GLN A 231 13.41 11.17 -3.21
N HIS A 232 13.26 10.05 -3.91
CA HIS A 232 12.53 8.89 -3.39
C HIS A 232 13.52 8.07 -2.56
N SER A 233 13.21 7.84 -1.28
CA SER A 233 14.00 6.93 -0.45
C SER A 233 13.51 5.50 -0.67
N GLN A 234 14.45 4.57 -0.84
CA GLN A 234 14.14 3.15 -0.75
C GLN A 234 14.11 2.78 0.74
N LYS A 235 12.97 2.34 1.25
CA LYS A 235 12.91 1.78 2.62
C LYS A 235 13.62 0.42 2.75
N GLU A 236 14.00 -0.20 1.63
CA GLU A 236 14.77 -1.46 1.63
C GLU A 236 16.19 -1.32 2.20
N ASP A 237 16.81 -0.14 2.16
CA ASP A 237 18.20 0.04 2.58
C ASP A 237 18.47 -0.33 4.05
N LYS A 238 17.49 -0.25 4.94
CA LYS A 238 17.70 -0.64 6.35
C LYS A 238 17.75 -2.16 6.54
N GLN A 239 16.96 -2.93 5.78
CA GLN A 239 17.00 -4.38 5.86
C GLN A 239 18.22 -4.97 5.14
N HIS A 240 18.59 -4.43 3.98
CA HIS A 240 19.79 -4.85 3.26
C HIS A 240 21.08 -4.50 4.01
N LYS A 241 21.13 -3.36 4.69
CA LYS A 241 22.29 -2.99 5.51
C LYS A 241 22.46 -3.95 6.68
N ASN A 242 21.37 -4.27 7.38
CA ASN A 242 21.39 -5.24 8.48
C ASN A 242 21.71 -6.68 8.01
N MET A 243 21.31 -7.10 6.79
CA MET A 243 21.68 -8.41 6.24
C MET A 243 23.15 -8.47 5.78
N ARG A 244 23.72 -7.36 5.30
CA ARG A 244 25.16 -7.31 4.96
C ARG A 244 26.03 -7.30 6.21
N GLU A 245 25.66 -6.55 7.25
CA GLU A 245 26.37 -6.52 8.54
C GLU A 245 26.25 -7.84 9.33
N ALA A 246 25.23 -8.68 9.05
CA ALA A 246 25.10 -10.02 9.65
C ALA A 246 25.81 -11.12 8.85
N ALA A 247 26.32 -10.83 7.65
CA ALA A 247 27.03 -11.77 6.78
C ALA A 247 28.56 -11.56 6.78
N GLU A 248 29.06 -10.50 7.44
CA GLU A 248 30.46 -10.26 7.78
C GLU A 248 30.76 -10.71 9.24
#